data_fdcbb751cfd90fdaf5b6a748bcd1748c
#
_entry.id   fdcbb751cfd90fdaf5b6a748bcd1748c
#
_cell.length_a   1.000
_cell.length_b   1.000
_cell.length_c   1.000
_cell.angle_alpha   90.00
_cell.angle_beta   90.00
_cell.angle_gamma   90.00
#
_symmetry.space_group_name_H-M   'P 1'
#
loop_
_entity.id
_entity.type
_entity.pdbx_description
1 polymer ?
#
loop_
_entity_poly.entity_id
_entity_poly.type
_entity_poly.pdbx_seq_one_letter_code
_entity_poly.pdbx_strand_id
1 'polypeptide(L)'
;MEKTPYHHLPDGSFRNPEGSPERNSNFKWSFKVFNKEKKKLNMSVPEDHVIDKQRVLSNLENLKNDDYVGWIGHATFLIKLGNTTIITDPVFSKNAGPLIFGPKRYVKTALDLNEIPKTDLFLLTHNHYDHQDMTTIRRFPFKDAKVLLPLKLGKYFIRNSYKDVKEMDWYDEITVNEDLKVTLLPAVHWSKRSLTDTNKTLWGNFLIEYKDKKILFACDTGVGNIYKELGEKYGPIDLTLINIGAYNFYPLSPNKDKSSYHTNPEEALSIARDLKSKKVLGMHWGTFVLSLEPIICLLYTSPSPRD
;
A
#
# COMPACT_ATOMS: atom_id res chain seq x y z
N MET A 1 22.09 13.29 -24.69
CA MET A 1 21.81 12.08 -23.92
C MET A 1 21.01 12.49 -22.68
N GLU A 2 19.79 12.00 -22.54
CA GLU A 2 19.03 12.22 -21.29
C GLU A 2 19.81 11.63 -20.13
N LYS A 3 19.92 12.39 -19.05
CA LYS A 3 20.64 11.96 -17.85
C LYS A 3 19.82 10.88 -17.16
N THR A 4 20.38 9.69 -16.97
CA THR A 4 19.72 8.60 -16.24
C THR A 4 19.18 9.11 -14.89
N PRO A 5 17.90 8.88 -14.55
CA PRO A 5 17.34 9.33 -13.29
C PRO A 5 18.12 8.82 -12.08
N TYR A 6 18.20 9.64 -11.03
CA TYR A 6 18.98 9.31 -9.81
C TYR A 6 18.65 7.94 -9.23
N HIS A 7 17.40 7.55 -9.24
CA HIS A 7 16.95 6.29 -8.64
C HIS A 7 17.26 5.03 -9.46
N HIS A 8 17.75 5.16 -10.69
CA HIS A 8 18.22 4.03 -11.49
C HIS A 8 19.70 3.76 -11.24
N LEU A 9 20.04 2.54 -10.86
CA LEU A 9 21.42 2.13 -10.65
C LEU A 9 21.99 1.38 -11.87
N PRO A 10 23.32 1.44 -12.10
CA PRO A 10 23.94 0.80 -13.26
C PRO A 10 23.74 -0.73 -13.31
N ASP A 11 23.55 -1.39 -12.17
CA ASP A 11 23.27 -2.83 -12.07
C ASP A 11 21.80 -3.19 -12.37
N GLY A 12 21.00 -2.19 -12.78
CA GLY A 12 19.59 -2.32 -13.07
C GLY A 12 18.68 -2.43 -11.86
N SER A 13 19.18 -2.18 -10.66
CA SER A 13 18.35 -2.02 -9.44
C SER A 13 17.93 -0.57 -9.26
N PHE A 14 17.07 -0.34 -8.25
CA PHE A 14 16.57 0.98 -7.90
C PHE A 14 17.00 1.37 -6.48
N ARG A 15 17.01 2.67 -6.20
CA ARG A 15 17.27 3.22 -4.87
C ARG A 15 16.21 4.26 -4.49
N ASN A 16 16.13 4.57 -3.21
CA ASN A 16 15.23 5.59 -2.66
C ASN A 16 15.58 7.00 -3.17
N PRO A 17 14.65 7.96 -3.01
CA PRO A 17 14.92 9.37 -3.27
C PRO A 17 16.16 9.84 -2.50
N GLU A 18 16.84 10.84 -3.04
CA GLU A 18 18.02 11.42 -2.42
C GLU A 18 17.71 11.92 -0.99
N GLY A 19 18.64 11.72 -0.06
CA GLY A 19 18.45 12.08 1.35
C GLY A 19 17.50 11.14 2.14
N SER A 20 17.04 10.04 1.55
CA SER A 20 16.26 9.04 2.27
C SER A 20 17.10 8.31 3.33
N PRO A 21 16.51 7.85 4.44
CA PRO A 21 17.22 7.10 5.45
C PRO A 21 17.79 5.79 4.87
N GLU A 22 18.99 5.44 5.29
CA GLU A 22 19.60 4.18 4.90
C GLU A 22 18.96 3.01 5.62
N ARG A 23 18.94 1.84 4.95
CA ARG A 23 18.51 0.60 5.58
C ARG A 23 19.45 0.23 6.71
N ASN A 24 18.91 -0.06 7.90
CA ASN A 24 19.68 -0.56 9.01
C ASN A 24 20.35 -1.90 8.64
N SER A 25 21.64 -1.88 8.33
CA SER A 25 22.42 -3.06 7.96
C SER A 25 22.60 -4.05 9.13
N ASN A 26 22.40 -3.61 10.36
CA ASN A 26 22.54 -4.41 11.57
C ASN A 26 21.25 -5.13 11.96
N PHE A 27 20.16 -4.95 11.22
CA PHE A 27 18.92 -5.66 11.46
C PHE A 27 19.07 -7.15 11.17
N LYS A 28 18.96 -7.98 12.23
CA LYS A 28 19.01 -9.44 12.13
C LYS A 28 17.64 -10.03 12.45
N TRP A 29 16.95 -10.52 11.43
CA TRP A 29 15.69 -11.22 11.64
C TRP A 29 15.92 -12.53 12.41
N SER A 30 15.12 -12.75 13.47
CA SER A 30 15.08 -13.98 14.23
C SER A 30 13.65 -14.46 14.42
N PHE A 31 13.26 -15.51 13.72
CA PHE A 31 11.95 -16.13 13.86
C PHE A 31 11.66 -16.59 15.30
N LYS A 32 12.68 -17.07 16.03
CA LYS A 32 12.54 -17.49 17.42
C LYS A 32 12.16 -16.31 18.32
N VAL A 33 12.86 -15.20 18.20
CA VAL A 33 12.59 -13.97 18.98
C VAL A 33 11.25 -13.40 18.58
N PHE A 34 10.98 -13.25 17.28
CA PHE A 34 9.71 -12.74 16.78
C PHE A 34 8.51 -13.55 17.32
N ASN A 35 8.54 -14.87 17.18
CA ASN A 35 7.45 -15.73 17.65
C ASN A 35 7.28 -15.70 19.19
N LYS A 36 8.38 -15.54 19.95
CA LYS A 36 8.31 -15.37 21.40
C LYS A 36 7.61 -14.05 21.77
N GLU A 37 8.01 -12.95 21.15
CA GLU A 37 7.45 -11.62 21.45
C GLU A 37 6.01 -11.51 20.93
N LYS A 38 5.72 -12.02 19.73
CA LYS A 38 4.36 -12.06 19.17
C LYS A 38 3.34 -12.72 20.10
N LYS A 39 3.72 -13.77 20.87
CA LYS A 39 2.83 -14.41 21.83
C LYS A 39 2.40 -13.52 22.99
N LYS A 40 3.11 -12.41 23.22
CA LYS A 40 2.79 -11.44 24.27
C LYS A 40 1.81 -10.36 23.81
N LEU A 41 1.58 -10.27 22.49
CA LEU A 41 0.68 -9.25 21.93
C LEU A 41 -0.77 -9.59 22.27
N ASN A 42 -1.55 -8.54 22.56
CA ASN A 42 -3.00 -8.68 22.59
C ASN A 42 -3.51 -8.86 21.15
N MET A 43 -4.09 -10.02 20.90
CA MET A 43 -4.56 -10.45 19.59
C MET A 43 -6.08 -10.50 19.51
N SER A 44 -6.80 -9.93 20.48
CA SER A 44 -8.27 -9.88 20.44
C SER A 44 -8.76 -8.97 19.32
N VAL A 45 -9.74 -9.44 18.58
CA VAL A 45 -10.45 -8.65 17.54
C VAL A 45 -11.86 -8.41 18.06
N PRO A 46 -12.34 -7.15 18.14
CA PRO A 46 -13.74 -6.87 18.45
C PRO A 46 -14.68 -7.55 17.45
N GLU A 47 -15.83 -8.02 17.91
CA GLU A 47 -16.78 -8.76 17.06
C GLU A 47 -17.31 -7.92 15.90
N ASP A 48 -17.46 -6.62 16.09
CA ASP A 48 -17.95 -5.64 15.12
C ASP A 48 -16.84 -4.99 14.29
N HIS A 49 -15.59 -5.46 14.42
CA HIS A 49 -14.43 -4.88 13.70
C HIS A 49 -14.57 -4.98 12.18
N VAL A 50 -15.14 -6.06 11.67
CA VAL A 50 -15.43 -6.24 10.25
C VAL A 50 -16.91 -6.02 10.02
N ILE A 51 -17.25 -5.05 9.17
CA ILE A 51 -18.64 -4.79 8.80
C ILE A 51 -19.24 -6.06 8.18
N ASP A 52 -20.47 -6.37 8.54
CA ASP A 52 -21.20 -7.51 7.98
C ASP A 52 -21.27 -7.45 6.45
N LYS A 53 -21.11 -8.60 5.80
CA LYS A 53 -21.07 -8.72 4.33
C LYS A 53 -22.32 -8.13 3.66
N GLN A 54 -23.50 -8.44 4.18
CA GLN A 54 -24.75 -7.96 3.57
C GLN A 54 -24.87 -6.45 3.66
N ARG A 55 -24.41 -5.87 4.77
CA ARG A 55 -24.34 -4.42 4.94
C ARG A 55 -23.35 -3.78 3.96
N VAL A 56 -22.19 -4.41 3.73
CA VAL A 56 -21.22 -3.91 2.73
C VAL A 56 -21.81 -3.95 1.33
N LEU A 57 -22.44 -5.07 0.94
CA LEU A 57 -23.09 -5.19 -0.38
C LEU A 57 -24.22 -4.16 -0.56
N SER A 58 -25.06 -3.96 0.46
CA SER A 58 -26.09 -2.93 0.45
C SER A 58 -25.51 -1.53 0.32
N ASN A 59 -24.42 -1.22 1.04
CA ASN A 59 -23.75 0.07 0.93
C ASN A 59 -23.20 0.31 -0.48
N LEU A 60 -22.57 -0.71 -1.09
CA LEU A 60 -22.04 -0.62 -2.45
C LEU A 60 -23.17 -0.36 -3.49
N GLU A 61 -24.32 -1.01 -3.32
CA GLU A 61 -25.48 -0.75 -4.20
C GLU A 61 -26.04 0.66 -4.00
N ASN A 62 -26.16 1.11 -2.76
CA ASN A 62 -26.64 2.46 -2.45
C ASN A 62 -25.70 3.55 -2.99
N LEU A 63 -24.38 3.30 -2.96
CA LEU A 63 -23.33 4.24 -3.40
C LEU A 63 -22.93 4.05 -4.87
N LYS A 64 -23.66 3.25 -5.65
CA LYS A 64 -23.27 2.95 -7.03
C LYS A 64 -23.13 4.14 -7.96
N ASN A 65 -23.79 5.27 -7.64
CA ASN A 65 -23.71 6.51 -8.38
C ASN A 65 -22.84 7.58 -7.71
N ASP A 66 -22.29 7.29 -6.53
CA ASP A 66 -21.49 8.22 -5.74
C ASP A 66 -20.01 7.89 -5.81
N ASP A 67 -19.17 8.90 -5.57
CA ASP A 67 -17.74 8.70 -5.32
C ASP A 67 -17.55 8.15 -3.91
N TYR A 68 -16.74 7.10 -3.76
CA TYR A 68 -16.42 6.54 -2.45
C TYR A 68 -15.01 5.97 -2.37
N VAL A 69 -14.52 5.84 -1.14
CA VAL A 69 -13.33 5.07 -0.77
C VAL A 69 -13.73 4.03 0.27
N GLY A 70 -13.60 2.76 -0.06
CA GLY A 70 -13.88 1.63 0.81
C GLY A 70 -12.59 0.88 1.16
N TRP A 71 -12.26 0.73 2.44
CA TRP A 71 -11.13 -0.04 2.89
C TRP A 71 -11.51 -1.52 3.06
N ILE A 72 -10.87 -2.40 2.29
CA ILE A 72 -11.10 -3.86 2.35
C ILE A 72 -10.20 -4.52 3.40
N GLY A 73 -9.06 -3.89 3.67
CA GLY A 73 -8.06 -4.35 4.65
C GLY A 73 -6.64 -4.27 4.09
N HIS A 74 -5.65 -4.16 4.96
CA HIS A 74 -4.25 -3.94 4.63
C HIS A 74 -4.06 -2.69 3.78
N ALA A 75 -3.51 -2.80 2.57
CA ALA A 75 -3.41 -1.73 1.58
C ALA A 75 -4.45 -1.86 0.45
N THR A 76 -5.45 -2.72 0.63
CA THR A 76 -6.50 -2.94 -0.37
C THR A 76 -7.65 -1.96 -0.17
N PHE A 77 -7.85 -1.07 -1.13
CA PHE A 77 -9.00 -0.17 -1.21
C PHE A 77 -9.79 -0.43 -2.49
N LEU A 78 -11.09 -0.21 -2.38
CA LEU A 78 -11.99 -0.06 -3.51
C LEU A 78 -12.38 1.42 -3.59
N ILE A 79 -11.98 2.08 -4.67
CA ILE A 79 -12.20 3.53 -4.86
C ILE A 79 -13.07 3.70 -6.10
N LYS A 80 -14.17 4.42 -5.97
CA LYS A 80 -15.02 4.79 -7.10
C LYS A 80 -14.95 6.29 -7.30
N LEU A 81 -14.63 6.70 -8.52
CA LEU A 81 -14.56 8.11 -8.96
C LEU A 81 -15.32 8.23 -10.29
N GLY A 82 -16.48 8.83 -10.24
CA GLY A 82 -17.40 8.85 -11.37
C GLY A 82 -17.76 7.45 -11.84
N ASN A 83 -17.45 7.13 -13.09
CA ASN A 83 -17.70 5.82 -13.69
C ASN A 83 -16.50 4.85 -13.58
N THR A 84 -15.41 5.24 -12.94
CA THR A 84 -14.21 4.41 -12.83
C THR A 84 -14.09 3.81 -11.44
N THR A 85 -13.99 2.48 -11.38
CA THR A 85 -13.72 1.73 -10.16
C THR A 85 -12.26 1.28 -10.14
N ILE A 86 -11.56 1.64 -9.08
CA ILE A 86 -10.12 1.40 -8.86
C ILE A 86 -9.97 0.41 -7.72
N ILE A 87 -9.08 -0.57 -7.87
CA ILE A 87 -8.61 -1.40 -6.75
C ILE A 87 -7.11 -1.19 -6.53
N THR A 88 -6.71 -1.09 -5.26
CA THR A 88 -5.31 -0.89 -4.88
C THR A 88 -4.76 -2.12 -4.17
N ASP A 89 -3.53 -2.54 -4.50
CA ASP A 89 -2.78 -3.64 -3.87
C ASP A 89 -3.68 -4.78 -3.34
N PRO A 90 -4.51 -5.43 -4.20
CA PRO A 90 -5.52 -6.36 -3.71
C PRO A 90 -4.89 -7.64 -3.18
N VAL A 91 -5.10 -7.89 -1.90
CA VAL A 91 -4.66 -9.09 -1.19
C VAL A 91 -5.88 -9.77 -0.59
N PHE A 92 -6.25 -10.95 -1.12
CA PHE A 92 -7.37 -11.78 -0.65
C PHE A 92 -6.91 -13.15 -0.13
N SER A 93 -5.61 -13.44 -0.25
CA SER A 93 -5.02 -14.69 0.23
C SER A 93 -5.04 -14.81 1.75
N LYS A 94 -5.05 -16.08 2.21
CA LYS A 94 -4.94 -16.42 3.62
C LYS A 94 -3.55 -16.16 4.21
N ASN A 95 -2.53 -15.99 3.35
CA ASN A 95 -1.13 -15.79 3.75
C ASN A 95 -0.49 -14.73 2.86
N ALA A 96 0.30 -13.87 3.45
CA ALA A 96 1.20 -12.94 2.75
C ALA A 96 2.58 -13.60 2.58
N GLY A 97 2.69 -14.47 1.56
CA GLY A 97 3.94 -15.19 1.31
C GLY A 97 3.81 -16.20 0.17
N PRO A 98 4.90 -16.91 -0.16
CA PRO A 98 4.88 -17.92 -1.21
C PRO A 98 4.03 -19.13 -0.77
N LEU A 99 3.08 -19.53 -1.59
CA LEU A 99 2.17 -20.68 -1.35
C LEU A 99 1.42 -20.55 -0.01
N ILE A 100 1.74 -21.41 0.96
CA ILE A 100 1.14 -21.47 2.30
C ILE A 100 2.02 -20.83 3.37
N PHE A 101 3.19 -20.30 2.99
CA PHE A 101 4.14 -19.70 3.92
C PHE A 101 3.88 -18.20 4.11
N GLY A 102 4.55 -17.62 5.10
CA GLY A 102 4.43 -16.20 5.44
C GLY A 102 3.36 -15.91 6.51
N PRO A 103 3.20 -14.64 6.88
CA PRO A 103 2.22 -14.20 7.84
C PRO A 103 0.81 -14.60 7.42
N LYS A 104 0.06 -15.20 8.36
CA LYS A 104 -1.35 -15.56 8.13
C LYS A 104 -2.22 -14.31 8.25
N ARG A 105 -3.27 -14.25 7.42
CA ARG A 105 -4.33 -13.26 7.56
C ARG A 105 -5.01 -13.45 8.92
N TYR A 106 -5.06 -12.37 9.66
CA TYR A 106 -5.62 -12.33 11.00
C TYR A 106 -7.08 -11.87 11.00
N VAL A 107 -7.36 -10.77 10.30
CA VAL A 107 -8.71 -10.24 10.10
C VAL A 107 -9.18 -10.57 8.69
N LYS A 108 -10.37 -11.16 8.57
CA LYS A 108 -10.99 -11.50 7.29
C LYS A 108 -11.43 -10.26 6.54
N THR A 109 -11.51 -10.35 5.21
CA THR A 109 -12.21 -9.37 4.38
C THR A 109 -13.73 -9.56 4.53
N ALA A 110 -14.49 -8.48 4.49
CA ALA A 110 -15.95 -8.56 4.46
C ALA A 110 -16.47 -9.19 3.16
N LEU A 111 -15.80 -8.90 2.04
CA LEU A 111 -16.12 -9.43 0.71
C LEU A 111 -15.11 -10.48 0.28
N ASP A 112 -15.56 -11.47 -0.47
CA ASP A 112 -14.70 -12.37 -1.23
C ASP A 112 -14.30 -11.72 -2.57
N LEU A 113 -13.23 -12.24 -3.20
CA LEU A 113 -12.69 -11.68 -4.45
C LEU A 113 -13.71 -11.62 -5.59
N ASN A 114 -14.66 -12.54 -5.64
CA ASN A 114 -15.69 -12.57 -6.71
C ASN A 114 -16.90 -11.66 -6.40
N GLU A 115 -16.93 -11.03 -5.22
CA GLU A 115 -18.03 -10.16 -4.78
C GLU A 115 -17.67 -8.68 -4.93
N ILE A 116 -16.41 -8.37 -5.27
CA ILE A 116 -16.02 -6.99 -5.56
C ILE A 116 -16.71 -6.50 -6.84
N PRO A 117 -17.07 -5.22 -6.92
CA PRO A 117 -17.61 -4.62 -8.14
C PRO A 117 -16.67 -4.76 -9.32
N LYS A 118 -17.24 -4.62 -10.55
CA LYS A 118 -16.41 -4.52 -11.76
C LYS A 118 -15.35 -3.45 -11.55
N THR A 119 -14.11 -3.82 -11.79
CA THR A 119 -12.95 -2.96 -11.62
C THR A 119 -12.37 -2.58 -12.97
N ASP A 120 -12.17 -1.28 -13.17
CA ASP A 120 -11.65 -0.70 -14.41
C ASP A 120 -10.14 -0.43 -14.33
N LEU A 121 -9.64 -0.16 -13.12
CA LEU A 121 -8.24 0.19 -12.89
C LEU A 121 -7.67 -0.59 -11.69
N PHE A 122 -6.53 -1.24 -11.91
CA PHE A 122 -5.77 -1.96 -10.89
C PHE A 122 -4.45 -1.24 -10.63
N LEU A 123 -4.21 -0.77 -9.42
CA LEU A 123 -2.96 -0.14 -9.00
C LEU A 123 -2.15 -1.09 -8.12
N LEU A 124 -0.87 -1.28 -8.44
CA LEU A 124 0.07 -2.04 -7.62
C LEU A 124 1.27 -1.18 -7.27
N THR A 125 1.55 -0.98 -5.97
CA THR A 125 2.63 -0.09 -5.50
C THR A 125 4.01 -0.71 -5.54
N HIS A 126 4.15 -1.99 -5.20
CA HIS A 126 5.43 -2.71 -5.16
C HIS A 126 5.24 -4.23 -5.09
N ASN A 127 6.33 -4.99 -4.98
CA ASN A 127 6.31 -6.44 -5.15
C ASN A 127 6.30 -7.27 -3.84
N HIS A 128 6.19 -6.68 -2.66
CA HIS A 128 6.09 -7.47 -1.43
C HIS A 128 4.88 -8.40 -1.44
N TYR A 129 4.94 -9.49 -0.69
CA TYR A 129 3.91 -10.55 -0.74
C TYR A 129 2.56 -10.12 -0.22
N ASP A 130 2.51 -9.13 0.65
CA ASP A 130 1.32 -8.53 1.24
C ASP A 130 0.73 -7.38 0.40
N HIS A 131 1.32 -7.09 -0.77
CA HIS A 131 0.80 -6.17 -1.78
C HIS A 131 0.61 -6.87 -3.12
N GLN A 132 1.64 -7.51 -3.66
CA GLN A 132 1.55 -8.32 -4.88
C GLN A 132 1.13 -9.76 -4.54
N ASP A 133 -0.14 -9.98 -4.27
CA ASP A 133 -0.69 -11.31 -4.02
C ASP A 133 -0.92 -12.07 -5.34
N MET A 134 -0.01 -12.99 -5.66
CA MET A 134 -0.08 -13.76 -6.89
C MET A 134 -1.32 -14.66 -7.00
N THR A 135 -1.91 -15.07 -5.89
CA THR A 135 -3.16 -15.84 -5.90
C THR A 135 -4.32 -14.95 -6.29
N THR A 136 -4.39 -13.75 -5.71
CA THR A 136 -5.38 -12.75 -6.11
C THR A 136 -5.19 -12.35 -7.57
N ILE A 137 -3.97 -12.01 -8.01
CA ILE A 137 -3.68 -11.64 -9.41
C ILE A 137 -4.15 -12.73 -10.37
N ARG A 138 -3.88 -14.00 -10.09
CA ARG A 138 -4.32 -15.12 -10.94
C ARG A 138 -5.83 -15.27 -10.99
N ARG A 139 -6.51 -15.10 -9.87
CA ARG A 139 -7.96 -15.34 -9.71
C ARG A 139 -8.80 -14.09 -9.90
N PHE A 140 -8.20 -12.93 -10.08
CA PHE A 140 -8.89 -11.66 -10.26
C PHE A 140 -9.87 -11.74 -11.44
N PRO A 141 -11.17 -11.43 -11.25
CA PRO A 141 -12.17 -11.69 -12.28
C PRO A 141 -12.12 -10.73 -13.47
N PHE A 142 -11.58 -9.53 -13.30
CA PHE A 142 -11.59 -8.46 -14.31
C PHE A 142 -10.22 -8.30 -14.98
N LYS A 143 -9.89 -9.22 -15.90
CA LYS A 143 -8.60 -9.23 -16.62
C LYS A 143 -8.47 -8.14 -17.68
N ASP A 144 -9.57 -7.49 -18.02
CA ASP A 144 -9.60 -6.34 -18.93
C ASP A 144 -9.34 -5.01 -18.21
N ALA A 145 -9.27 -5.01 -16.87
CA ALA A 145 -8.89 -3.83 -16.11
C ALA A 145 -7.50 -3.33 -16.56
N LYS A 146 -7.37 -2.01 -16.74
CA LYS A 146 -6.06 -1.38 -16.93
C LYS A 146 -5.23 -1.55 -15.67
N VAL A 147 -3.99 -2.02 -15.82
CA VAL A 147 -3.05 -2.21 -14.70
C VAL A 147 -1.97 -1.15 -14.78
N LEU A 148 -1.84 -0.34 -13.74
CA LEU A 148 -0.74 0.59 -13.56
C LEU A 148 0.15 0.11 -12.42
N LEU A 149 1.45 0.06 -12.66
CA LEU A 149 2.42 -0.49 -11.71
C LEU A 149 3.83 0.04 -11.98
N PRO A 150 4.72 0.04 -10.99
CA PRO A 150 6.10 0.44 -11.17
C PRO A 150 6.88 -0.48 -12.12
N LEU A 151 7.99 0.03 -12.63
CA LEU A 151 8.87 -0.66 -13.57
C LEU A 151 9.25 -2.08 -13.12
N LYS A 152 9.30 -3.00 -14.10
CA LYS A 152 9.70 -4.41 -13.99
C LYS A 152 8.72 -5.32 -13.25
N LEU A 153 7.48 -4.90 -13.06
CA LEU A 153 6.40 -5.69 -12.46
C LEU A 153 5.39 -6.26 -13.48
N GLY A 154 5.32 -5.70 -14.67
CA GLY A 154 4.32 -6.04 -15.70
C GLY A 154 4.29 -7.51 -16.08
N LYS A 155 5.45 -8.17 -16.10
CA LYS A 155 5.57 -9.61 -16.42
C LYS A 155 4.65 -10.51 -15.59
N TYR A 156 4.37 -10.15 -14.35
CA TYR A 156 3.49 -10.94 -13.47
C TYR A 156 2.03 -10.85 -13.89
N PHE A 157 1.61 -9.74 -14.46
CA PHE A 157 0.24 -9.53 -14.95
C PHE A 157 0.06 -10.10 -16.36
N ILE A 158 0.99 -9.83 -17.28
CA ILE A 158 0.96 -10.33 -18.66
C ILE A 158 0.86 -11.88 -18.67
N ARG A 159 1.65 -12.56 -17.83
CA ARG A 159 1.60 -14.03 -17.68
C ARG A 159 0.27 -14.56 -17.09
N ASN A 160 -0.55 -13.68 -16.53
CA ASN A 160 -1.85 -14.00 -15.96
C ASN A 160 -3.01 -13.39 -16.77
N SER A 161 -2.78 -13.18 -18.08
CA SER A 161 -3.78 -12.81 -19.09
C SER A 161 -4.40 -11.41 -18.93
N TYR A 162 -3.72 -10.50 -18.23
CA TYR A 162 -4.10 -9.08 -18.27
C TYR A 162 -3.68 -8.48 -19.62
N LYS A 163 -4.57 -7.70 -20.23
CA LYS A 163 -4.37 -7.18 -21.60
C LYS A 163 -3.78 -5.78 -21.64
N ASP A 164 -4.15 -4.92 -20.70
CA ASP A 164 -3.70 -3.53 -20.62
C ASP A 164 -2.83 -3.33 -19.37
N VAL A 165 -1.53 -3.53 -19.53
CA VAL A 165 -0.53 -3.45 -18.46
C VAL A 165 0.47 -2.36 -18.78
N LYS A 166 0.56 -1.35 -17.93
CA LYS A 166 1.46 -0.21 -18.11
C LYS A 166 2.45 -0.11 -16.95
N GLU A 167 3.72 -0.31 -17.21
CA GLU A 167 4.80 0.00 -16.29
C GLU A 167 5.08 1.50 -16.29
N MET A 168 5.31 2.06 -15.10
CA MET A 168 5.55 3.48 -14.87
C MET A 168 6.85 3.69 -14.12
N ASP A 169 7.60 4.71 -14.51
CA ASP A 169 8.70 5.28 -13.73
C ASP A 169 8.18 6.38 -12.79
N TRP A 170 9.00 6.83 -11.85
CA TRP A 170 8.62 7.97 -11.01
C TRP A 170 8.39 9.21 -11.87
N TYR A 171 7.29 9.89 -11.57
CA TYR A 171 6.74 11.05 -12.27
C TYR A 171 6.08 10.75 -13.62
N ASP A 172 6.02 9.49 -14.05
CA ASP A 172 5.18 9.12 -15.19
C ASP A 172 3.71 9.34 -14.86
N GLU A 173 3.00 9.89 -15.84
CA GLU A 173 1.60 10.25 -15.76
C GLU A 173 0.80 9.51 -16.83
N ILE A 174 -0.31 8.92 -16.46
CA ILE A 174 -1.24 8.23 -17.34
C ILE A 174 -2.63 8.85 -17.22
N THR A 175 -3.13 9.40 -18.32
CA THR A 175 -4.53 9.76 -18.48
C THR A 175 -5.35 8.49 -18.66
N VAL A 176 -6.23 8.19 -17.70
CA VAL A 176 -7.11 7.02 -17.73
C VAL A 176 -8.36 7.33 -18.56
N ASN A 177 -8.94 8.50 -18.36
CA ASN A 177 -10.05 9.08 -19.13
C ASN A 177 -10.02 10.60 -19.01
N GLU A 178 -11.03 11.30 -19.57
CA GLU A 178 -11.09 12.78 -19.60
C GLU A 178 -10.99 13.43 -18.22
N ASP A 179 -11.54 12.78 -17.17
CA ASP A 179 -11.61 13.32 -15.82
C ASP A 179 -10.55 12.73 -14.88
N LEU A 180 -9.90 11.60 -15.24
CA LEU A 180 -9.06 10.83 -14.34
C LEU A 180 -7.64 10.65 -14.86
N LYS A 181 -6.69 11.06 -14.05
CA LYS A 181 -5.25 10.95 -14.29
C LYS A 181 -4.56 10.29 -13.10
N VAL A 182 -3.53 9.48 -13.35
CA VAL A 182 -2.74 8.80 -12.33
C VAL A 182 -1.27 9.05 -12.57
N THR A 183 -0.57 9.51 -11.54
CA THR A 183 0.88 9.75 -11.56
C THR A 183 1.56 8.81 -10.57
N LEU A 184 2.65 8.15 -10.97
CA LEU A 184 3.51 7.40 -10.05
C LEU A 184 4.51 8.35 -9.40
N LEU A 185 4.51 8.44 -8.08
CA LEU A 185 5.38 9.32 -7.30
C LEU A 185 6.38 8.51 -6.46
N PRO A 186 7.57 9.06 -6.17
CA PRO A 186 8.56 8.39 -5.32
C PRO A 186 8.04 8.09 -3.92
N ALA A 187 8.52 6.97 -3.35
CA ALA A 187 8.30 6.56 -1.97
C ALA A 187 9.61 6.11 -1.33
N VAL A 188 9.68 6.15 0.00
CA VAL A 188 10.84 5.67 0.78
C VAL A 188 10.59 4.23 1.19
N HIS A 189 10.92 3.30 0.29
CA HIS A 189 10.68 1.87 0.51
C HIS A 189 11.75 1.00 -0.16
N TRP A 190 11.42 -0.25 -0.44
CA TRP A 190 12.26 -1.23 -1.11
C TRP A 190 11.42 -2.34 -1.74
N SER A 191 12.04 -3.18 -2.54
CA SER A 191 11.36 -4.29 -3.17
C SER A 191 12.14 -5.59 -3.03
N LYS A 192 11.43 -6.72 -2.82
CA LYS A 192 12.01 -8.06 -2.77
C LYS A 192 10.94 -9.14 -2.78
N ARG A 193 11.15 -10.21 -3.54
CA ARG A 193 10.35 -11.46 -3.50
C ARG A 193 11.20 -12.73 -3.47
N SER A 194 12.46 -12.64 -3.83
CA SER A 194 13.39 -13.77 -3.87
C SER A 194 14.70 -13.45 -3.15
N LEU A 195 15.63 -14.39 -3.14
CA LEU A 195 16.92 -14.16 -2.51
C LEU A 195 17.83 -13.18 -3.28
N THR A 196 17.57 -13.00 -4.59
CA THR A 196 18.48 -12.28 -5.49
C THR A 196 17.87 -11.03 -6.15
N ASP A 197 16.61 -10.69 -5.83
CA ASP A 197 15.89 -9.61 -6.53
C ASP A 197 15.67 -8.33 -5.70
N THR A 198 16.44 -8.15 -4.63
CA THR A 198 16.38 -6.94 -3.80
C THR A 198 16.53 -5.70 -4.68
N ASN A 199 15.53 -4.82 -4.62
CA ASN A 199 15.44 -3.56 -5.38
C ASN A 199 15.55 -3.72 -6.92
N LYS A 200 15.27 -4.91 -7.45
CA LYS A 200 15.27 -5.14 -8.91
C LYS A 200 13.96 -4.73 -9.58
N THR A 201 12.93 -4.39 -8.83
CA THR A 201 11.69 -3.75 -9.30
C THR A 201 11.52 -2.41 -8.61
N LEU A 202 10.88 -1.46 -9.27
CA LEU A 202 10.60 -0.15 -8.69
C LEU A 202 9.40 -0.24 -7.70
N TRP A 203 9.22 0.81 -6.91
CA TRP A 203 8.08 1.04 -5.99
C TRP A 203 7.65 2.50 -6.07
N GLY A 204 6.44 2.83 -5.65
CA GLY A 204 5.99 4.22 -5.64
C GLY A 204 4.58 4.42 -5.15
N ASN A 205 4.28 5.67 -4.82
CA ASN A 205 2.95 6.16 -4.47
C ASN A 205 2.15 6.44 -5.75
N PHE A 206 0.82 6.30 -5.70
CA PHE A 206 -0.06 6.75 -6.77
C PHE A 206 -0.81 8.02 -6.37
N LEU A 207 -0.57 9.10 -7.09
CA LEU A 207 -1.43 10.27 -7.06
C LEU A 207 -2.57 10.07 -8.07
N ILE A 208 -3.80 10.05 -7.59
CA ILE A 208 -5.02 9.89 -8.37
C ILE A 208 -5.69 11.26 -8.40
N GLU A 209 -5.74 11.87 -9.56
CA GLU A 209 -6.37 13.17 -9.79
C GLU A 209 -7.67 12.96 -10.56
N TYR A 210 -8.79 13.31 -9.95
CA TYR A 210 -10.12 13.22 -10.53
C TYR A 210 -10.82 14.55 -10.43
N LYS A 211 -11.00 15.23 -11.56
CA LYS A 211 -11.49 16.62 -11.62
C LYS A 211 -10.66 17.53 -10.71
N ASP A 212 -11.26 18.11 -9.70
CA ASP A 212 -10.63 18.98 -8.70
C ASP A 212 -10.13 18.22 -7.44
N LYS A 213 -10.35 16.90 -7.37
CA LYS A 213 -10.00 16.07 -6.22
C LYS A 213 -8.67 15.34 -6.42
N LYS A 214 -7.89 15.24 -5.37
CA LYS A 214 -6.61 14.52 -5.32
C LYS A 214 -6.59 13.50 -4.20
N ILE A 215 -6.35 12.24 -4.55
CA ILE A 215 -6.14 11.15 -3.60
C ILE A 215 -4.71 10.65 -3.78
N LEU A 216 -3.93 10.62 -2.70
CA LEU A 216 -2.65 9.93 -2.67
C LEU A 216 -2.84 8.56 -2.05
N PHE A 217 -2.67 7.51 -2.84
CA PHE A 217 -2.50 6.15 -2.34
C PHE A 217 -1.00 5.92 -2.14
N ALA A 218 -0.56 5.98 -0.89
CA ALA A 218 0.82 5.77 -0.56
C ALA A 218 1.20 4.29 -0.73
N CYS A 219 2.41 4.05 -1.22
CA CYS A 219 3.12 2.79 -1.03
C CYS A 219 3.38 2.59 0.46
N ASP A 220 3.83 1.42 0.87
CA ASP A 220 4.55 1.32 2.13
C ASP A 220 5.71 2.30 2.09
N THR A 221 5.85 3.09 3.14
CA THR A 221 6.86 4.13 3.15
C THR A 221 7.34 4.46 4.55
N GLY A 222 8.61 4.85 4.65
CA GLY A 222 9.17 5.57 5.78
C GLY A 222 9.12 7.08 5.55
N VAL A 223 9.62 7.85 6.54
CA VAL A 223 9.76 9.30 6.43
C VAL A 223 10.87 9.69 5.45
N GLY A 224 10.73 10.85 4.80
CA GLY A 224 11.74 11.40 3.90
C GLY A 224 11.37 12.80 3.43
N ASN A 225 12.38 13.60 3.10
CA ASN A 225 12.21 14.99 2.62
C ASN A 225 11.39 15.05 1.32
N ILE A 226 11.36 13.96 0.57
CA ILE A 226 10.60 13.86 -0.68
C ILE A 226 9.11 14.26 -0.48
N TYR A 227 8.50 13.98 0.67
CA TYR A 227 7.09 14.30 0.90
C TYR A 227 6.82 15.80 0.98
N LYS A 228 7.78 16.58 1.46
CA LYS A 228 7.71 18.04 1.43
C LYS A 228 7.76 18.55 -0.02
N GLU A 229 8.67 18.01 -0.83
CA GLU A 229 8.78 18.35 -2.25
C GLU A 229 7.50 17.99 -3.02
N LEU A 230 6.93 16.80 -2.74
CA LEU A 230 5.67 16.37 -3.33
C LEU A 230 4.51 17.27 -2.89
N GLY A 231 4.47 17.70 -1.63
CA GLY A 231 3.46 18.63 -1.14
C GLY A 231 3.59 20.04 -1.71
N GLU A 232 4.79 20.49 -2.03
CA GLU A 232 5.02 21.75 -2.74
C GLU A 232 4.54 21.66 -4.20
N LYS A 233 4.80 20.54 -4.87
CA LYS A 233 4.50 20.36 -6.30
C LYS A 233 3.04 19.98 -6.58
N TYR A 234 2.48 19.07 -5.77
CA TYR A 234 1.18 18.44 -6.04
C TYR A 234 0.09 18.79 -5.01
N GLY A 235 0.46 19.31 -3.84
CA GLY A 235 -0.49 19.67 -2.80
C GLY A 235 -1.37 20.87 -3.15
N PRO A 236 -2.47 21.10 -2.42
CA PRO A 236 -2.96 20.25 -1.34
C PRO A 236 -3.55 18.91 -1.84
N ILE A 237 -3.42 17.85 -1.04
CA ILE A 237 -4.03 16.54 -1.27
C ILE A 237 -5.34 16.46 -0.49
N ASP A 238 -6.44 16.03 -1.11
CA ASP A 238 -7.74 15.93 -0.43
C ASP A 238 -7.82 14.76 0.53
N LEU A 239 -7.24 13.62 0.13
CA LEU A 239 -7.17 12.40 0.95
C LEU A 239 -5.85 11.67 0.73
N THR A 240 -5.15 11.38 1.82
CA THR A 240 -3.96 10.51 1.81
C THR A 240 -4.27 9.18 2.50
N LEU A 241 -4.08 8.09 1.77
CA LEU A 241 -4.15 6.71 2.26
C LEU A 241 -2.71 6.28 2.55
N ILE A 242 -2.33 6.07 3.83
CA ILE A 242 -0.93 5.89 4.22
C ILE A 242 -0.76 4.79 5.26
N ASN A 243 0.34 4.04 5.17
CA ASN A 243 0.67 3.00 6.14
C ASN A 243 0.89 3.59 7.55
N ILE A 244 0.34 2.93 8.57
CA ILE A 244 0.51 3.26 9.98
C ILE A 244 0.90 2.03 10.81
N GLY A 245 1.23 0.92 10.16
CA GLY A 245 1.61 -0.36 10.77
C GLY A 245 2.93 -0.91 10.23
N ALA A 246 3.36 -2.04 10.76
CA ALA A 246 4.61 -2.74 10.44
C ALA A 246 5.89 -1.93 10.79
N TYR A 247 5.84 -1.13 11.83
CA TYR A 247 6.94 -0.25 12.22
C TYR A 247 7.72 -0.73 13.46
N ASN A 248 7.11 -1.53 14.37
CA ASN A 248 7.74 -1.92 15.61
C ASN A 248 8.47 -3.28 15.50
N PHE A 249 9.79 -3.23 15.43
CA PHE A 249 10.64 -4.43 15.38
C PHE A 249 11.45 -4.66 16.66
N TYR A 250 11.18 -3.93 17.76
CA TYR A 250 11.81 -4.18 19.03
C TYR A 250 11.33 -5.51 19.64
N PRO A 251 12.19 -6.43 20.15
CA PRO A 251 13.65 -6.29 20.31
C PRO A 251 14.50 -6.86 19.16
N LEU A 252 13.93 -7.10 17.99
CA LEU A 252 14.65 -7.62 16.82
C LEU A 252 15.63 -6.60 16.23
N SER A 253 15.32 -5.32 16.37
CA SER A 253 16.20 -4.23 15.95
C SER A 253 17.04 -3.74 17.13
N PRO A 254 18.38 -3.68 17.00
CA PRO A 254 19.25 -3.22 18.07
C PRO A 254 19.05 -1.74 18.45
N ASN A 255 18.51 -0.94 17.56
CA ASN A 255 18.27 0.51 17.74
C ASN A 255 16.89 0.83 18.27
N LYS A 256 16.29 -0.03 18.99
CA LYS A 256 15.01 0.09 19.72
C LYS A 256 13.77 0.38 18.89
N ASP A 257 13.78 1.06 17.73
CA ASP A 257 12.62 1.86 17.51
C ASP A 257 11.95 1.73 16.15
N LYS A 258 12.61 1.75 15.03
CA LYS A 258 11.85 2.10 13.84
C LYS A 258 12.25 1.34 12.61
N SER A 259 11.23 0.93 11.86
CA SER A 259 11.45 0.62 10.46
C SER A 259 11.83 1.90 9.72
N SER A 260 12.91 1.90 8.95
CA SER A 260 13.23 3.02 8.05
C SER A 260 12.25 3.13 6.87
N TYR A 261 11.39 2.13 6.69
CA TYR A 261 10.55 1.97 5.50
C TYR A 261 9.05 1.78 5.80
N HIS A 262 8.66 1.99 7.06
CA HIS A 262 7.27 2.03 7.50
C HIS A 262 7.11 3.14 8.52
N THR A 263 6.00 3.84 8.46
CA THR A 263 5.65 4.90 9.41
C THR A 263 4.81 4.37 10.55
N ASN A 264 5.03 4.92 11.74
CA ASN A 264 4.06 4.89 12.82
C ASN A 264 2.97 5.96 12.59
N PRO A 265 1.89 6.02 13.39
CA PRO A 265 0.81 7.00 13.20
C PRO A 265 1.27 8.46 13.22
N GLU A 266 2.18 8.84 14.11
CA GLU A 266 2.69 10.21 14.22
C GLU A 266 3.53 10.61 13.01
N GLU A 267 4.35 9.70 12.51
CA GLU A 267 5.15 9.89 11.29
C GLU A 267 4.26 9.99 10.05
N ALA A 268 3.21 9.16 9.97
CA ALA A 268 2.23 9.25 8.90
C ALA A 268 1.51 10.61 8.89
N LEU A 269 1.15 11.15 10.06
CA LEU A 269 0.57 12.48 10.18
C LEU A 269 1.59 13.58 9.83
N SER A 270 2.88 13.39 10.11
CA SER A 270 3.92 14.32 9.67
C SER A 270 4.04 14.37 8.15
N ILE A 271 4.09 13.20 7.49
CA ILE A 271 4.06 13.10 6.02
C ILE A 271 2.80 13.77 5.46
N ALA A 272 1.65 13.52 6.05
CA ALA A 272 0.40 14.15 5.61
C ALA A 272 0.43 15.70 5.71
N ARG A 273 1.07 16.24 6.73
CA ARG A 273 1.31 17.70 6.85
C ARG A 273 2.23 18.21 5.74
N ASP A 274 3.32 17.50 5.47
CA ASP A 274 4.25 17.84 4.38
C ASP A 274 3.54 17.84 3.02
N LEU A 275 2.64 16.87 2.78
CA LEU A 275 1.79 16.77 1.60
C LEU A 275 0.63 17.79 1.56
N LYS A 276 0.44 18.59 2.61
CA LYS A 276 -0.70 19.49 2.80
C LYS A 276 -2.04 18.77 2.68
N SER A 277 -2.13 17.56 3.25
CA SER A 277 -3.30 16.70 3.17
C SER A 277 -4.44 17.24 4.03
N LYS A 278 -5.66 17.28 3.46
CA LYS A 278 -6.87 17.69 4.18
C LYS A 278 -7.43 16.57 5.06
N LYS A 279 -7.29 15.32 4.60
CA LYS A 279 -7.76 14.11 5.30
C LYS A 279 -6.72 13.01 5.18
N VAL A 280 -6.67 12.15 6.20
CA VAL A 280 -5.77 10.98 6.26
C VAL A 280 -6.56 9.74 6.64
N LEU A 281 -6.32 8.65 5.95
CA LEU A 281 -6.81 7.33 6.32
C LEU A 281 -5.62 6.39 6.49
N GLY A 282 -5.45 5.85 7.70
CA GLY A 282 -4.39 4.91 8.02
C GLY A 282 -4.67 3.51 7.46
N MET A 283 -3.70 2.90 6.82
CA MET A 283 -3.76 1.54 6.28
C MET A 283 -2.59 0.68 6.77
N HIS A 284 -2.46 -0.54 6.25
CA HIS A 284 -1.37 -1.48 6.51
C HIS A 284 -1.34 -1.98 7.98
N TRP A 285 -2.50 -2.07 8.61
CA TRP A 285 -2.69 -2.59 9.96
C TRP A 285 -3.89 -3.57 10.00
N GLY A 286 -4.09 -4.27 11.11
CA GLY A 286 -5.29 -5.09 11.33
C GLY A 286 -5.42 -6.35 10.47
N THR A 287 -4.55 -6.61 9.50
CA THR A 287 -4.71 -7.71 8.54
C THR A 287 -3.69 -8.83 8.72
N PHE A 288 -2.41 -8.49 8.75
CA PHE A 288 -1.29 -9.42 8.95
C PHE A 288 -0.43 -8.96 10.11
N VAL A 289 0.14 -9.91 10.88
CA VAL A 289 1.12 -9.59 11.91
C VAL A 289 2.50 -9.58 11.29
N LEU A 290 2.96 -8.40 10.90
CA LEU A 290 4.23 -8.19 10.22
C LEU A 290 5.33 -7.71 11.16
N SER A 291 4.96 -7.10 12.28
CA SER A 291 5.82 -6.54 13.31
C SER A 291 5.25 -6.78 14.71
N LEU A 292 5.70 -6.09 15.72
CA LEU A 292 5.40 -6.37 17.12
C LEU A 292 4.51 -5.31 17.81
N GLU A 293 3.85 -4.45 17.04
CA GLU A 293 2.72 -3.66 17.54
C GLU A 293 1.45 -4.52 17.64
N PRO A 294 0.54 -4.22 18.60
CA PRO A 294 -0.75 -4.88 18.69
C PRO A 294 -1.57 -4.65 17.43
N ILE A 295 -2.18 -5.72 16.89
CA ILE A 295 -2.78 -5.73 15.56
C ILE A 295 -3.94 -4.72 15.39
N ILE A 296 -4.65 -4.40 16.47
CA ILE A 296 -5.82 -3.50 16.46
C ILE A 296 -5.60 -2.24 17.30
N CYS A 297 -4.51 -2.18 18.08
CA CYS A 297 -4.25 -1.09 19.02
C CYS A 297 -4.07 0.29 18.35
N LEU A 298 -3.77 0.33 17.07
CA LEU A 298 -3.58 1.58 16.32
C LEU A 298 -4.85 2.44 16.26
N LEU A 299 -6.05 1.85 16.40
CA LEU A 299 -7.30 2.59 16.52
C LEU A 299 -7.52 3.23 17.89
N TYR A 300 -6.91 2.66 18.94
CA TYR A 300 -7.20 3.04 20.33
C TYR A 300 -6.06 3.82 21.00
N THR A 301 -4.89 3.89 20.40
CA THR A 301 -3.71 4.57 20.95
C THR A 301 -3.39 5.91 20.29
N SER A 302 -4.01 6.19 19.15
CA SER A 302 -3.92 7.53 18.56
C SER A 302 -4.85 8.45 19.36
N PRO A 303 -4.39 9.57 19.94
CA PRO A 303 -5.29 10.58 20.45
C PRO A 303 -6.18 11.01 19.29
N SER A 304 -7.44 10.61 19.33
CA SER A 304 -8.44 11.14 18.40
C SER A 304 -8.53 12.64 18.68
N PRO A 305 -8.36 13.52 17.71
CA PRO A 305 -8.82 14.88 17.84
C PRO A 305 -10.36 14.81 17.79
N ARG A 306 -10.96 14.39 18.90
CA ARG A 306 -12.35 14.70 19.19
C ARG A 306 -12.26 15.85 20.16
N ASP A 307 -12.32 17.02 19.57
CA ASP A 307 -12.99 18.23 20.08
C ASP A 307 -12.69 19.38 19.10
#